data_c8d7761c2f1638c008fc6fbd9c0fe406
#
_entry.id   c8d7761c2f1638c008fc6fbd9c0fe406
#
_cell.length_a   1.000
_cell.length_b   1.000
_cell.length_c   1.000
_cell.angle_alpha   90.00
_cell.angle_beta   90.00
_cell.angle_gamma   90.00
#
_symmetry.space_group_name_H-M   'P 1'
#
loop_
_entity.id
_entity.type
_entity.pdbx_description
1 polymer ?
#
loop_
_entity_poly.entity_id
_entity_poly.type
_entity_poly.pdbx_seq_one_letter_code
_entity_poly.pdbx_strand_id
1 'polypeptide(L)'
;GLTAQELRSDLQEYVHGIDINPEACETCRINLDTVASEHGITGVEWDLICTDALTVSSYDERMDYVVGNPPYVRVHNLTRHYEDVKRYSFAASGMTDMYLAFYELGLRMLNERGMLCYITPVSWLTSLAGAPFRRFIEETKCWMSYSEFGHFQPFDVTTYTAVVQLSKDNRNRMISYSAYDADRRAFVHVADLSYEEISFAEGFRLLPKRSIEILRRIKSSDAVRRVQVKNGFATLADKVFIGELPFDELTIDILKASTGKWSRALFPYTAEGTPLTWRQVAEHRRVAQYLLGKEAELQKGRTREQNPEWYLYGRTQALRDVCREKTAINNLIRSKDSYTFSSRELEQYLNHKLSTAI
;
A
#
# COMPACT_ATOMS: atom_id res chain seq x y z
N GLY A 1 33.74 10.25 -33.12
CA GLY A 1 33.23 9.46 -31.98
C GLY A 1 34.29 9.39 -30.90
N LEU A 2 33.94 9.09 -29.68
CA LEU A 2 34.88 8.87 -28.57
C LEU A 2 35.74 7.64 -28.81
N THR A 3 36.96 7.65 -28.36
CA THR A 3 37.86 6.51 -28.35
C THR A 3 37.46 5.52 -27.22
N ALA A 4 37.91 4.26 -27.31
CA ALA A 4 37.66 3.29 -26.24
C ALA A 4 38.25 3.71 -24.88
N GLN A 5 39.36 4.48 -24.90
CA GLN A 5 39.98 5.01 -23.69
C GLN A 5 39.14 6.13 -23.07
N GLU A 6 38.59 7.04 -23.88
CA GLU A 6 37.68 8.09 -23.40
C GLU A 6 36.38 7.49 -22.84
N LEU A 7 35.78 6.53 -23.57
CA LEU A 7 34.59 5.82 -23.08
C LEU A 7 34.84 5.06 -21.77
N ARG A 8 36.04 4.45 -21.62
CA ARG A 8 36.40 3.81 -20.35
C ARG A 8 36.47 4.82 -19.21
N SER A 9 37.08 5.98 -19.47
CA SER A 9 37.16 7.07 -18.46
C SER A 9 35.76 7.56 -18.07
N ASP A 10 34.88 7.78 -19.05
CA ASP A 10 33.50 8.20 -18.81
C ASP A 10 32.71 7.17 -17.99
N LEU A 11 32.87 5.87 -18.30
CA LEU A 11 32.21 4.81 -17.54
C LEU A 11 32.67 4.76 -16.08
N GLN A 12 33.96 4.98 -15.82
CA GLN A 12 34.51 5.04 -14.45
C GLN A 12 34.02 6.27 -13.68
N GLU A 13 33.86 7.40 -14.39
CA GLU A 13 33.50 8.68 -13.78
C GLU A 13 31.99 8.85 -13.57
N TYR A 14 31.15 8.29 -14.47
CA TYR A 14 29.71 8.59 -14.49
C TYR A 14 28.82 7.41 -14.16
N VAL A 15 29.33 6.19 -14.02
CA VAL A 15 28.53 5.01 -13.68
C VAL A 15 28.83 4.57 -12.24
N HIS A 16 27.82 4.72 -11.38
CA HIS A 16 27.90 4.42 -9.97
C HIS A 16 26.85 3.39 -9.58
N GLY A 17 27.13 2.55 -8.59
CA GLY A 17 26.18 1.58 -8.08
C GLY A 17 26.31 1.34 -6.58
N ILE A 18 25.18 1.10 -5.92
CA ILE A 18 25.16 0.77 -4.51
C ILE A 18 24.22 -0.41 -4.29
N ASP A 19 24.71 -1.46 -3.67
CA ASP A 19 23.87 -2.56 -3.17
C ASP A 19 24.44 -3.05 -1.83
N ILE A 20 23.59 -3.56 -0.96
CA ILE A 20 24.01 -4.13 0.32
C ILE A 20 24.50 -5.57 0.19
N ASN A 21 24.12 -6.25 -0.90
CA ASN A 21 24.47 -7.65 -1.13
C ASN A 21 25.76 -7.79 -1.95
N PRO A 22 26.83 -8.38 -1.38
CA PRO A 22 28.10 -8.57 -2.08
C PRO A 22 27.98 -9.39 -3.38
N GLU A 23 27.11 -10.40 -3.40
CA GLU A 23 26.88 -11.23 -4.59
C GLU A 23 26.20 -10.42 -5.71
N ALA A 24 25.29 -9.53 -5.35
CA ALA A 24 24.64 -8.63 -6.30
C ALA A 24 25.64 -7.62 -6.87
N CYS A 25 26.53 -7.05 -6.04
CA CYS A 25 27.61 -6.17 -6.50
C CYS A 25 28.54 -6.86 -7.48
N GLU A 26 28.95 -8.10 -7.19
CA GLU A 26 29.83 -8.86 -8.08
C GLU A 26 29.13 -9.24 -9.39
N THR A 27 27.86 -9.66 -9.32
CA THR A 27 27.04 -9.94 -10.51
C THR A 27 26.89 -8.68 -11.37
N CYS A 28 26.68 -7.53 -10.75
CA CYS A 28 26.61 -6.25 -11.45
C CYS A 28 27.91 -5.94 -12.17
N ARG A 29 29.07 -6.11 -11.52
CA ARG A 29 30.39 -5.92 -12.10
C ARG A 29 30.58 -6.80 -13.35
N ILE A 30 30.30 -8.10 -13.24
CA ILE A 30 30.42 -9.06 -14.36
C ILE A 30 29.53 -8.65 -15.54
N ASN A 31 28.29 -8.23 -15.26
CA ASN A 31 27.37 -7.80 -16.31
C ASN A 31 27.85 -6.52 -17.01
N LEU A 32 28.35 -5.56 -16.26
CA LEU A 32 28.90 -4.31 -16.79
C LEU A 32 30.14 -4.56 -17.63
N ASP A 33 31.08 -5.42 -17.15
CA ASP A 33 32.28 -5.83 -17.89
C ASP A 33 31.90 -6.55 -19.18
N THR A 34 30.88 -7.41 -19.15
CA THR A 34 30.40 -8.13 -20.34
C THR A 34 29.89 -7.13 -21.38
N VAL A 35 29.01 -6.21 -21.01
CA VAL A 35 28.50 -5.22 -21.96
C VAL A 35 29.60 -4.29 -22.47
N ALA A 36 30.51 -3.82 -21.61
CA ALA A 36 31.62 -2.96 -22.02
C ALA A 36 32.53 -3.68 -23.03
N SER A 37 32.84 -4.97 -22.80
CA SER A 37 33.68 -5.77 -23.68
C SER A 37 33.07 -6.02 -25.07
N GLU A 38 31.74 -6.13 -25.18
CA GLU A 38 31.04 -6.20 -26.47
C GLU A 38 31.27 -4.95 -27.32
N HIS A 39 31.60 -3.81 -26.69
CA HIS A 39 31.96 -2.56 -27.35
C HIS A 39 33.49 -2.30 -27.41
N GLY A 40 34.30 -3.33 -27.12
CA GLY A 40 35.75 -3.22 -27.14
C GLY A 40 36.38 -2.45 -25.98
N ILE A 41 35.60 -2.22 -24.90
CA ILE A 41 36.05 -1.50 -23.69
C ILE A 41 36.37 -2.55 -22.62
N THR A 42 37.59 -2.53 -22.08
CA THR A 42 38.03 -3.44 -21.03
C THR A 42 38.77 -2.72 -19.91
N GLY A 43 38.82 -3.33 -18.72
CA GLY A 43 39.55 -2.80 -17.59
C GLY A 43 38.90 -1.53 -16.98
N VAL A 44 37.56 -1.48 -16.96
CA VAL A 44 36.83 -0.41 -16.29
C VAL A 44 36.89 -0.64 -14.78
N GLU A 45 37.29 0.37 -14.02
CA GLU A 45 37.23 0.37 -12.55
C GLU A 45 35.89 0.96 -12.13
N TRP A 46 34.88 0.09 -12.01
CA TRP A 46 33.51 0.50 -11.67
C TRP A 46 33.40 1.02 -10.25
N ASP A 47 32.74 2.16 -10.06
CA ASP A 47 32.40 2.70 -8.75
C ASP A 47 31.15 1.99 -8.20
N LEU A 48 31.37 0.76 -7.69
CA LEU A 48 30.32 -0.08 -7.08
C LEU A 48 30.57 -0.20 -5.57
N ILE A 49 29.72 0.43 -4.78
CA ILE A 49 29.83 0.45 -3.32
C ILE A 49 28.95 -0.65 -2.72
N CYS A 50 29.59 -1.64 -2.07
CA CYS A 50 28.87 -2.71 -1.38
C CYS A 50 28.57 -2.28 0.08
N THR A 51 27.44 -1.60 0.30
CA THR A 51 27.02 -1.11 1.62
C THR A 51 25.53 -0.81 1.66
N ASP A 52 25.02 -0.51 2.87
CA ASP A 52 23.65 0.01 3.02
C ASP A 52 23.56 1.41 2.39
N ALA A 53 22.76 1.52 1.32
CA ALA A 53 22.58 2.76 0.58
C ALA A 53 22.07 3.91 1.47
N LEU A 54 21.28 3.61 2.52
CA LEU A 54 20.75 4.63 3.45
C LEU A 54 21.85 5.32 4.27
N THR A 55 23.08 4.79 4.30
CA THR A 55 24.23 5.38 5.01
C THR A 55 25.16 6.18 4.10
N VAL A 56 24.92 6.15 2.77
CA VAL A 56 25.79 6.80 1.78
C VAL A 56 25.40 8.26 1.61
N SER A 57 26.41 9.14 1.66
CA SER A 57 26.28 10.59 1.39
C SER A 57 27.29 11.11 0.36
N SER A 58 28.20 10.27 -0.12
CA SER A 58 29.24 10.66 -1.09
C SER A 58 28.70 11.13 -2.44
N TYR A 59 27.45 10.80 -2.75
CA TYR A 59 26.78 11.17 -3.99
C TYR A 59 25.75 12.29 -3.85
N ASP A 60 25.62 12.90 -2.65
CA ASP A 60 24.65 13.96 -2.40
C ASP A 60 24.87 15.13 -3.36
N GLU A 61 23.79 15.59 -4.01
CA GLU A 61 23.74 16.72 -4.96
C GLU A 61 24.63 16.56 -6.22
N ARG A 62 25.05 15.35 -6.55
CA ARG A 62 26.01 15.10 -7.64
C ARG A 62 25.43 14.41 -8.86
N MET A 63 24.37 13.63 -8.69
CA MET A 63 23.89 12.74 -9.74
C MET A 63 22.93 13.45 -10.70
N ASP A 64 23.14 13.24 -11.99
CA ASP A 64 22.20 13.64 -13.05
C ASP A 64 21.00 12.69 -13.10
N TYR A 65 21.24 11.40 -12.88
CA TYR A 65 20.22 10.36 -12.90
C TYR A 65 20.39 9.42 -11.71
N VAL A 66 19.27 9.14 -11.06
CA VAL A 66 19.19 8.09 -10.04
C VAL A 66 18.11 7.10 -10.45
N VAL A 67 18.48 5.86 -10.70
CA VAL A 67 17.57 4.81 -11.17
C VAL A 67 17.61 3.65 -10.20
N GLY A 68 16.45 3.06 -9.88
CA GLY A 68 16.44 1.92 -8.97
C GLY A 68 15.09 1.24 -8.78
N ASN A 69 15.19 0.09 -8.12
CA ASN A 69 14.06 -0.66 -7.59
C ASN A 69 14.25 -0.81 -6.07
N PRO A 70 13.83 0.17 -5.26
CA PRO A 70 14.00 0.13 -3.81
C PRO A 70 13.29 -1.06 -3.16
N PRO A 71 13.76 -1.55 -1.99
CA PRO A 71 13.14 -2.69 -1.32
C PRO A 71 11.73 -2.38 -0.79
N TYR A 72 10.77 -3.31 -1.05
CA TYR A 72 9.36 -3.20 -0.64
C TYR A 72 9.11 -3.82 0.73
N VAL A 73 9.91 -3.43 1.72
CA VAL A 73 9.85 -3.97 3.08
C VAL A 73 9.20 -2.98 4.02
N ARG A 74 8.25 -3.47 4.83
CA ARG A 74 7.66 -2.66 5.91
C ARG A 74 8.67 -2.48 7.04
N VAL A 75 8.84 -1.26 7.49
CA VAL A 75 9.87 -0.90 8.48
C VAL A 75 9.73 -1.66 9.80
N HIS A 76 8.51 -1.97 10.25
CA HIS A 76 8.31 -2.74 11.48
C HIS A 76 8.78 -4.22 11.39
N ASN A 77 9.03 -4.73 10.18
CA ASN A 77 9.63 -6.06 9.98
C ASN A 77 11.16 -6.02 10.03
N LEU A 78 11.76 -4.83 10.14
CA LEU A 78 13.20 -4.63 10.19
C LEU A 78 13.67 -4.66 11.64
N THR A 79 14.53 -5.61 11.98
CA THR A 79 15.10 -5.73 13.34
C THR A 79 16.36 -4.87 13.52
N ARG A 80 17.12 -4.61 12.46
CA ARG A 80 18.45 -3.95 12.53
C ARG A 80 18.50 -2.53 11.94
N HIS A 81 17.67 -2.19 10.95
CA HIS A 81 17.74 -0.91 10.23
C HIS A 81 16.57 0.04 10.54
N TYR A 82 15.80 -0.26 11.59
CA TYR A 82 14.61 0.52 11.92
C TYR A 82 14.91 1.99 12.19
N GLU A 83 15.93 2.27 12.99
CA GLU A 83 16.32 3.63 13.37
C GLU A 83 16.91 4.41 12.18
N ASP A 84 17.68 3.73 11.32
CA ASP A 84 18.28 4.38 10.14
C ASP A 84 17.21 4.82 9.15
N VAL A 85 16.20 4.00 8.90
CA VAL A 85 15.06 4.36 8.04
C VAL A 85 14.26 5.53 8.63
N LYS A 86 14.09 5.56 9.97
CA LYS A 86 13.32 6.61 10.66
C LYS A 86 13.99 7.99 10.64
N ARG A 87 15.28 8.08 10.29
CA ARG A 87 15.98 9.36 10.07
C ARG A 87 15.47 10.09 8.83
N TYR A 88 14.93 9.38 7.86
CA TYR A 88 14.35 9.95 6.64
C TYR A 88 12.96 10.51 6.92
N SER A 89 12.72 11.76 6.54
CA SER A 89 11.48 12.48 6.84
C SER A 89 10.26 11.83 6.20
N PHE A 90 10.40 11.24 5.01
CA PHE A 90 9.32 10.54 4.32
C PHE A 90 8.95 9.22 5.00
N ALA A 91 9.82 8.67 5.84
CA ALA A 91 9.63 7.42 6.55
C ALA A 91 9.56 7.57 8.08
N ALA A 92 9.57 8.79 8.62
CA ALA A 92 9.70 9.05 10.06
C ALA A 92 8.48 8.61 10.88
N SER A 93 7.27 8.58 10.32
CA SER A 93 6.04 8.36 11.08
C SER A 93 5.26 7.12 10.66
N GLY A 94 4.58 6.49 11.63
CA GLY A 94 3.62 5.41 11.40
C GLY A 94 4.23 4.08 10.93
N MET A 95 3.37 3.21 10.43
CA MET A 95 3.78 1.97 9.75
C MET A 95 4.17 2.29 8.32
N THR A 96 5.43 2.60 8.10
CA THR A 96 5.98 3.03 6.82
C THR A 96 6.66 1.89 6.07
N ASP A 97 6.87 2.10 4.78
CA ASP A 97 7.61 1.20 3.89
C ASP A 97 9.01 1.79 3.59
N MET A 98 10.04 0.94 3.49
CA MET A 98 11.42 1.35 3.30
C MET A 98 11.63 2.16 2.00
N TYR A 99 10.91 1.85 0.93
CA TYR A 99 11.04 2.58 -0.34
C TYR A 99 10.78 4.09 -0.23
N LEU A 100 10.03 4.54 0.81
CA LEU A 100 9.83 5.99 1.06
C LEU A 100 11.14 6.68 1.51
N ALA A 101 11.96 6.02 2.32
CA ALA A 101 13.30 6.54 2.65
C ALA A 101 14.19 6.61 1.40
N PHE A 102 14.07 5.64 0.49
CA PHE A 102 14.82 5.66 -0.77
C PHE A 102 14.41 6.80 -1.71
N TYR A 103 13.14 7.22 -1.72
CA TYR A 103 12.76 8.43 -2.45
C TYR A 103 13.51 9.67 -1.93
N GLU A 104 13.60 9.84 -0.63
CA GLU A 104 14.34 10.95 -0.03
C GLU A 104 15.84 10.85 -0.31
N LEU A 105 16.42 9.66 -0.18
CA LEU A 105 17.81 9.38 -0.52
C LEU A 105 18.11 9.74 -1.97
N GLY A 106 17.33 9.20 -2.91
CA GLY A 106 17.54 9.46 -4.33
C GLY A 106 17.40 10.93 -4.71
N LEU A 107 16.41 11.62 -4.15
CA LEU A 107 16.25 13.07 -4.34
C LEU A 107 17.41 13.87 -3.75
N ARG A 108 18.01 13.42 -2.65
CA ARG A 108 19.19 14.04 -2.04
C ARG A 108 20.43 13.89 -2.93
N MET A 109 20.58 12.72 -3.58
CA MET A 109 21.68 12.46 -4.50
C MET A 109 21.62 13.30 -5.80
N LEU A 110 20.44 13.73 -6.22
CA LEU A 110 20.26 14.49 -7.46
C LEU A 110 20.89 15.90 -7.35
N ASN A 111 21.57 16.32 -8.40
CA ASN A 111 21.87 17.73 -8.63
C ASN A 111 20.60 18.54 -8.96
N GLU A 112 20.72 19.84 -9.19
CA GLU A 112 19.58 20.74 -9.41
C GLU A 112 18.73 20.41 -10.65
N ARG A 113 19.30 19.73 -11.65
CA ARG A 113 18.64 19.32 -12.89
C ARG A 113 18.41 17.83 -12.98
N GLY A 114 18.79 17.11 -11.93
CA GLY A 114 18.77 15.66 -11.90
C GLY A 114 17.35 15.07 -11.96
N MET A 115 17.31 13.82 -12.42
CA MET A 115 16.08 13.03 -12.55
C MET A 115 16.20 11.72 -11.81
N LEU A 116 15.18 11.41 -10.99
CA LEU A 116 15.00 10.13 -10.33
C LEU A 116 13.97 9.30 -11.08
N CYS A 117 14.26 8.02 -11.28
CA CYS A 117 13.34 7.06 -11.88
C CYS A 117 13.32 5.78 -11.04
N TYR A 118 12.24 5.57 -10.30
CA TYR A 118 12.06 4.38 -9.47
C TYR A 118 10.82 3.58 -9.87
N ILE A 119 10.94 2.25 -9.75
CA ILE A 119 9.77 1.38 -9.73
C ILE A 119 9.43 1.06 -8.27
N THR A 120 8.20 1.37 -7.84
CA THR A 120 7.78 1.22 -6.44
C THR A 120 6.32 0.82 -6.31
N PRO A 121 5.89 0.33 -5.13
CA PRO A 121 4.48 0.18 -4.82
C PRO A 121 3.71 1.50 -4.92
N VAL A 122 2.45 1.42 -5.36
CA VAL A 122 1.57 2.60 -5.52
C VAL A 122 0.87 3.02 -4.21
N SER A 123 1.07 2.29 -3.12
CA SER A 123 0.38 2.53 -1.85
C SER A 123 0.59 3.93 -1.27
N TRP A 124 1.72 4.56 -1.54
CA TRP A 124 2.03 5.92 -1.08
C TRP A 124 1.05 6.98 -1.61
N LEU A 125 0.37 6.72 -2.72
CA LEU A 125 -0.61 7.65 -3.30
C LEU A 125 -1.75 7.96 -2.31
N THR A 126 -2.13 7.02 -1.44
CA THR A 126 -3.32 7.15 -0.60
C THR A 126 -3.11 6.74 0.86
N SER A 127 -2.01 6.05 1.19
CA SER A 127 -1.74 5.62 2.57
C SER A 127 -1.39 6.80 3.48
N LEU A 128 -1.64 6.64 4.77
CA LEU A 128 -1.19 7.61 5.78
C LEU A 128 0.34 7.72 5.80
N ALA A 129 1.05 6.61 5.65
CA ALA A 129 2.50 6.59 5.61
C ALA A 129 3.09 7.39 4.43
N GLY A 130 2.39 7.48 3.30
CA GLY A 130 2.80 8.28 2.14
C GLY A 130 2.53 9.78 2.27
N ALA A 131 1.85 10.25 3.32
CA ALA A 131 1.45 11.64 3.45
C ALA A 131 2.64 12.65 3.46
N PRO A 132 3.78 12.39 4.15
CA PRO A 132 4.94 13.29 4.10
C PRO A 132 5.50 13.42 2.67
N PHE A 133 5.61 12.31 1.95
CA PHE A 133 6.10 12.31 0.57
C PHE A 133 5.14 13.04 -0.38
N ARG A 134 3.83 12.82 -0.26
CA ARG A 134 2.84 13.59 -1.06
C ARG A 134 2.91 15.08 -0.80
N ARG A 135 3.08 15.51 0.45
CA ARG A 135 3.26 16.92 0.80
C ARG A 135 4.48 17.51 0.12
N PHE A 136 5.61 16.82 0.18
CA PHE A 136 6.83 17.22 -0.51
C PHE A 136 6.60 17.40 -2.02
N ILE A 137 5.91 16.45 -2.67
CA ILE A 137 5.54 16.52 -4.08
C ILE A 137 4.64 17.73 -4.37
N GLU A 138 3.67 18.02 -3.50
CA GLU A 138 2.78 19.17 -3.65
C GLU A 138 3.52 20.52 -3.49
N GLU A 139 4.49 20.58 -2.59
CA GLU A 139 5.30 21.79 -2.36
C GLU A 139 6.31 22.03 -3.49
N THR A 140 7.02 21.02 -3.91
CA THR A 140 8.13 21.14 -4.87
C THR A 140 7.70 21.06 -6.33
N LYS A 141 6.55 20.42 -6.62
CA LYS A 141 6.08 20.12 -7.98
C LYS A 141 7.09 19.31 -8.81
N CYS A 142 7.86 18.44 -8.14
CA CYS A 142 8.94 17.67 -8.76
C CYS A 142 8.48 16.43 -9.56
N TRP A 143 7.21 16.03 -9.49
CA TRP A 143 6.72 14.81 -10.12
C TRP A 143 6.46 15.03 -11.62
N MET A 144 7.21 14.32 -12.47
CA MET A 144 7.14 14.46 -13.93
C MET A 144 6.26 13.41 -14.59
N SER A 145 6.40 12.16 -14.23
CA SER A 145 5.62 11.09 -14.85
C SER A 145 5.28 9.96 -13.89
N TYR A 146 4.20 9.27 -14.25
CA TYR A 146 3.68 8.10 -13.57
C TYR A 146 3.21 7.08 -14.59
N SER A 147 3.84 5.91 -14.58
CA SER A 147 3.50 4.82 -15.48
C SER A 147 3.11 3.59 -14.67
N GLU A 148 1.80 3.30 -14.58
CA GLU A 148 1.29 2.20 -13.75
C GLU A 148 1.18 0.91 -14.53
N PHE A 149 1.50 -0.20 -13.87
CA PHE A 149 1.31 -1.54 -14.43
C PHE A 149 -0.13 -2.05 -14.26
N GLY A 150 -0.96 -1.41 -13.44
CA GLY A 150 -2.32 -1.86 -13.18
C GLY A 150 -2.36 -3.30 -12.66
N HIS A 151 -3.05 -4.18 -13.35
CA HIS A 151 -3.12 -5.61 -12.99
C HIS A 151 -1.95 -6.45 -13.50
N PHE A 152 -1.12 -5.91 -14.37
CA PHE A 152 0.10 -6.58 -14.80
C PHE A 152 1.12 -6.59 -13.65
N GLN A 153 1.69 -7.74 -13.37
CA GLN A 153 2.68 -7.93 -12.31
C GLN A 153 4.04 -8.15 -12.94
N PRO A 154 4.91 -7.13 -12.96
CA PRO A 154 6.25 -7.24 -13.53
C PRO A 154 7.19 -8.12 -12.69
N PHE A 155 6.80 -8.43 -11.45
CA PHE A 155 7.54 -9.26 -10.50
C PHE A 155 6.61 -10.31 -9.87
N ASP A 156 7.17 -11.39 -9.33
CA ASP A 156 6.43 -12.45 -8.61
C ASP A 156 5.94 -12.01 -7.21
N VAL A 157 5.40 -10.79 -7.12
CA VAL A 157 4.85 -10.22 -5.89
C VAL A 157 3.46 -9.63 -6.15
N THR A 158 2.54 -9.83 -5.22
CA THR A 158 1.14 -9.39 -5.33
C THR A 158 0.94 -7.89 -5.04
N THR A 159 1.89 -7.05 -5.45
CA THR A 159 1.89 -5.61 -5.17
C THR A 159 1.71 -4.83 -6.46
N TYR A 160 0.74 -3.92 -6.49
CA TYR A 160 0.60 -2.97 -7.59
C TYR A 160 1.78 -2.01 -7.58
N THR A 161 2.48 -1.91 -8.71
CA THR A 161 3.66 -1.07 -8.86
C THR A 161 3.49 -0.07 -10.00
N ALA A 162 4.29 0.98 -9.95
CA ALA A 162 4.42 1.97 -11.00
C ALA A 162 5.86 2.44 -11.14
N VAL A 163 6.22 2.86 -12.34
CA VAL A 163 7.43 3.65 -12.57
C VAL A 163 7.10 5.12 -12.32
N VAL A 164 7.87 5.74 -11.44
CA VAL A 164 7.71 7.12 -10.99
C VAL A 164 8.96 7.90 -11.36
N GLN A 165 8.79 9.01 -12.09
CA GLN A 165 9.90 9.91 -12.40
C GLN A 165 9.70 11.24 -11.67
N LEU A 166 10.74 11.65 -10.95
CA LEU A 166 10.81 12.96 -10.27
C LEU A 166 11.98 13.74 -10.83
N SER A 167 11.84 15.07 -10.91
CA SER A 167 12.93 15.97 -11.24
C SER A 167 12.84 17.24 -10.43
N LYS A 168 13.98 17.73 -9.95
CA LYS A 168 14.07 19.03 -9.29
C LYS A 168 13.73 20.19 -10.25
N ASP A 169 13.91 19.98 -11.57
CA ASP A 169 13.63 20.96 -12.62
C ASP A 169 12.38 20.60 -13.46
N ASN A 170 11.25 20.32 -12.81
CA ASN A 170 9.98 20.10 -13.50
C ASN A 170 9.31 21.43 -13.91
N ARG A 171 9.78 22.02 -15.00
CA ARG A 171 9.29 23.33 -15.50
C ARG A 171 7.84 23.32 -15.92
N ASN A 172 7.35 22.22 -16.47
CA ASN A 172 5.99 22.11 -16.97
C ASN A 172 4.94 21.99 -15.87
N ARG A 173 5.36 21.59 -14.66
CA ARG A 173 4.49 21.37 -13.49
C ARG A 173 3.27 20.50 -13.81
N MET A 174 3.44 19.57 -14.74
CA MET A 174 2.44 18.59 -15.17
C MET A 174 2.99 17.19 -14.94
N ILE A 175 2.10 16.25 -14.73
CA ILE A 175 2.42 14.83 -14.54
C ILE A 175 1.92 14.08 -15.76
N SER A 176 2.83 13.48 -16.53
CA SER A 176 2.47 12.59 -17.63
C SER A 176 2.04 11.24 -17.08
N TYR A 177 0.77 10.90 -17.21
CA TYR A 177 0.20 9.63 -16.75
C TYR A 177 0.08 8.65 -17.89
N SER A 178 0.65 7.46 -17.71
CA SER A 178 0.58 6.34 -18.64
C SER A 178 0.13 5.05 -17.93
N ALA A 179 -0.54 4.16 -18.64
CA ALA A 179 -0.94 2.84 -18.17
C ALA A 179 -0.36 1.74 -19.06
N TYR A 180 0.02 0.61 -18.47
CA TYR A 180 0.54 -0.53 -19.21
C TYR A 180 -0.58 -1.24 -19.97
N ASP A 181 -0.37 -1.38 -21.27
CA ASP A 181 -1.22 -2.15 -22.18
C ASP A 181 -0.58 -3.53 -22.39
N ALA A 182 -1.22 -4.58 -21.90
CA ALA A 182 -0.69 -5.94 -21.95
C ALA A 182 -0.64 -6.50 -23.40
N ASP A 183 -1.57 -6.08 -24.26
CA ASP A 183 -1.62 -6.54 -25.65
C ASP A 183 -0.48 -5.89 -26.46
N ARG A 184 -0.20 -4.64 -26.21
CA ARG A 184 0.91 -3.89 -26.84
C ARG A 184 2.25 -4.11 -26.17
N ARG A 185 2.27 -4.66 -24.96
CA ARG A 185 3.45 -4.79 -24.10
C ARG A 185 4.19 -3.45 -23.92
N ALA A 186 3.45 -2.38 -23.77
CA ALA A 186 4.01 -1.03 -23.70
C ALA A 186 3.15 -0.13 -22.80
N PHE A 187 3.76 0.94 -22.29
CA PHE A 187 3.01 2.01 -21.64
C PHE A 187 2.35 2.89 -22.68
N VAL A 188 1.05 3.14 -22.51
CA VAL A 188 0.25 4.02 -23.36
C VAL A 188 -0.11 5.26 -22.56
N HIS A 189 0.15 6.44 -23.16
CA HIS A 189 -0.20 7.70 -22.55
C HIS A 189 -1.72 7.84 -22.36
N VAL A 190 -2.13 8.27 -21.18
CA VAL A 190 -3.54 8.43 -20.79
C VAL A 190 -3.92 9.90 -20.68
N ALA A 191 -3.11 10.70 -19.98
CA ALA A 191 -3.37 12.12 -19.77
C ALA A 191 -2.15 12.86 -19.20
N ASP A 192 -2.07 14.15 -19.47
CA ASP A 192 -1.25 15.08 -18.70
C ASP A 192 -2.12 15.73 -17.63
N LEU A 193 -1.73 15.60 -16.37
CA LEU A 193 -2.50 15.98 -15.20
C LEU A 193 -1.80 17.09 -14.42
N SER A 194 -2.55 18.07 -13.97
CA SER A 194 -2.04 19.06 -13.01
C SER A 194 -2.07 18.49 -11.59
N TYR A 195 -1.30 19.10 -10.68
CA TYR A 195 -1.29 18.71 -9.27
C TYR A 195 -2.66 18.94 -8.61
N GLU A 196 -3.40 19.97 -9.04
CA GLU A 196 -4.75 20.21 -8.57
C GLU A 196 -5.71 19.11 -9.02
N GLU A 197 -5.57 18.61 -10.24
CA GLU A 197 -6.42 17.53 -10.78
C GLU A 197 -6.27 16.23 -10.01
N ILE A 198 -5.05 15.89 -9.56
CA ILE A 198 -4.78 14.61 -8.86
C ILE A 198 -5.00 14.66 -7.36
N SER A 199 -5.00 15.88 -6.74
CA SER A 199 -5.10 16.04 -5.28
C SER A 199 -6.54 15.91 -4.80
N PHE A 200 -6.75 14.98 -3.87
CA PHE A 200 -8.00 14.74 -3.16
C PHE A 200 -7.72 14.63 -1.65
N ALA A 201 -8.77 14.79 -0.83
CA ALA A 201 -8.64 14.72 0.62
C ALA A 201 -8.01 13.40 1.13
N GLU A 202 -8.21 12.30 0.39
CA GLU A 202 -7.69 10.98 0.73
C GLU A 202 -6.32 10.67 0.07
N GLY A 203 -5.71 11.62 -0.63
CA GLY A 203 -4.43 11.47 -1.34
C GLY A 203 -4.53 11.70 -2.84
N PHE A 204 -3.56 11.20 -3.59
CA PHE A 204 -3.50 11.40 -5.04
C PHE A 204 -4.32 10.34 -5.80
N ARG A 205 -4.97 10.79 -6.87
CA ARG A 205 -5.71 9.93 -7.82
C ARG A 205 -5.29 10.28 -9.25
N LEU A 206 -4.64 9.35 -9.92
CA LEU A 206 -4.32 9.48 -11.34
C LEU A 206 -5.36 8.69 -12.13
N LEU A 207 -6.13 9.39 -12.92
CA LEU A 207 -7.25 8.85 -13.69
C LEU A 207 -7.36 9.65 -15.01
N PRO A 208 -8.02 9.12 -16.06
CA PRO A 208 -8.40 9.91 -17.22
C PRO A 208 -9.16 11.18 -16.79
N LYS A 209 -8.93 12.31 -17.44
CA LYS A 209 -9.51 13.62 -17.06
C LYS A 209 -11.03 13.57 -16.84
N ARG A 210 -11.76 12.91 -17.76
CA ARG A 210 -13.21 12.70 -17.62
C ARG A 210 -13.59 11.97 -16.32
N SER A 211 -12.80 11.00 -15.91
CA SER A 211 -13.04 10.25 -14.66
C SER A 211 -12.79 11.12 -13.42
N ILE A 212 -11.78 11.99 -13.48
CA ILE A 212 -11.50 12.98 -12.42
C ILE A 212 -12.68 13.95 -12.26
N GLU A 213 -13.20 14.49 -13.38
CA GLU A 213 -14.35 15.38 -13.39
C GLU A 213 -15.60 14.73 -12.77
N ILE A 214 -15.88 13.50 -13.20
CA ILE A 214 -17.01 12.70 -12.64
C ILE A 214 -16.81 12.49 -11.12
N LEU A 215 -15.62 12.08 -10.70
CA LEU A 215 -15.32 11.83 -9.30
C LEU A 215 -15.49 13.10 -8.44
N ARG A 216 -15.02 14.24 -8.93
CA ARG A 216 -15.19 15.54 -8.26
C ARG A 216 -16.65 15.94 -8.15
N ARG A 217 -17.41 15.77 -9.24
CA ARG A 217 -18.86 16.05 -9.27
C ARG A 217 -19.61 15.16 -8.28
N ILE A 218 -19.27 13.88 -8.20
CA ILE A 218 -19.84 12.95 -7.21
C ILE A 218 -19.51 13.44 -5.80
N LYS A 219 -18.23 13.73 -5.50
CA LYS A 219 -17.79 14.16 -4.16
C LYS A 219 -18.37 15.51 -3.72
N SER A 220 -18.67 16.40 -4.65
CA SER A 220 -19.31 17.69 -4.34
C SER A 220 -20.82 17.61 -4.14
N SER A 221 -21.46 16.47 -4.48
CA SER A 221 -22.91 16.31 -4.37
C SER A 221 -23.36 16.13 -2.92
N ASP A 222 -24.46 16.78 -2.56
CA ASP A 222 -25.05 16.66 -1.20
C ASP A 222 -25.56 15.23 -0.90
N ALA A 223 -25.88 14.46 -1.94
CA ALA A 223 -26.29 13.07 -1.78
C ALA A 223 -25.14 12.21 -1.22
N VAL A 224 -23.89 12.42 -1.68
CA VAL A 224 -22.72 11.67 -1.20
C VAL A 224 -22.35 12.07 0.23
N ARG A 225 -22.55 13.33 0.62
CA ARG A 225 -22.29 13.77 2.01
C ARG A 225 -23.15 13.08 3.04
N ARG A 226 -24.30 12.48 2.64
CA ARG A 226 -25.22 11.73 3.50
C ARG A 226 -24.85 10.25 3.62
N VAL A 227 -23.97 9.75 2.76
CA VAL A 227 -23.55 8.34 2.74
C VAL A 227 -22.21 8.19 3.45
N GLN A 228 -22.17 7.35 4.48
CA GLN A 228 -20.93 6.98 5.15
C GLN A 228 -20.51 5.60 4.66
N VAL A 229 -19.33 5.52 4.03
CA VAL A 229 -18.72 4.25 3.63
C VAL A 229 -17.77 3.82 4.74
N LYS A 230 -17.96 2.60 5.26
CA LYS A 230 -17.15 2.03 6.33
C LYS A 230 -16.74 0.60 5.99
N ASN A 231 -15.60 0.18 6.51
CA ASN A 231 -15.25 -1.23 6.53
C ASN A 231 -16.08 -1.95 7.61
N GLY A 232 -16.36 -3.24 7.41
CA GLY A 232 -16.95 -4.08 8.43
C GLY A 232 -16.02 -4.28 9.63
N PHE A 233 -16.52 -4.97 10.65
CA PHE A 233 -15.69 -5.34 11.78
C PHE A 233 -14.67 -6.44 11.42
N ALA A 234 -13.65 -6.60 12.23
CA ALA A 234 -12.63 -7.63 12.06
C ALA A 234 -12.35 -8.32 13.39
N THR A 235 -12.48 -9.63 13.40
CA THR A 235 -12.28 -10.43 14.62
C THR A 235 -10.80 -10.70 14.91
N LEU A 236 -9.97 -10.80 13.87
CA LEU A 236 -8.59 -11.33 13.87
C LEU A 236 -8.49 -12.78 14.35
N ALA A 237 -9.64 -13.45 14.53
CA ALA A 237 -9.76 -14.85 14.88
C ALA A 237 -11.06 -15.44 14.30
N ASP A 238 -11.29 -15.26 13.01
CA ASP A 238 -12.52 -15.67 12.33
C ASP A 238 -12.89 -17.12 12.58
N LYS A 239 -11.91 -18.02 12.65
CA LYS A 239 -12.12 -19.45 12.94
C LYS A 239 -12.78 -19.72 14.30
N VAL A 240 -12.61 -18.79 15.27
CA VAL A 240 -13.23 -18.90 16.59
C VAL A 240 -14.56 -18.17 16.64
N PHE A 241 -14.65 -17.00 16.01
CA PHE A 241 -15.82 -16.14 16.16
C PHE A 241 -16.88 -16.34 15.08
N ILE A 242 -16.55 -16.91 13.91
CA ILE A 242 -17.45 -16.96 12.74
C ILE A 242 -17.60 -18.39 12.24
N GLY A 243 -18.84 -18.81 12.02
CA GLY A 243 -19.16 -20.11 11.44
C GLY A 243 -20.32 -20.82 12.13
N GLU A 244 -20.23 -22.15 12.16
CA GLU A 244 -21.17 -22.99 12.90
C GLU A 244 -20.81 -22.97 14.38
N LEU A 245 -21.60 -22.24 15.15
CA LEU A 245 -21.43 -22.11 16.59
C LEU A 245 -22.41 -23.06 17.31
N PRO A 246 -21.97 -23.74 18.40
CA PRO A 246 -22.79 -24.74 19.10
C PRO A 246 -23.85 -24.11 20.05
N PHE A 247 -24.12 -22.82 19.87
CA PHE A 247 -25.07 -22.03 20.66
C PHE A 247 -25.64 -20.89 19.83
N ASP A 248 -26.73 -20.30 20.31
CA ASP A 248 -27.40 -19.15 19.69
C ASP A 248 -27.21 -17.85 20.47
N GLU A 249 -26.85 -17.97 21.75
CA GLU A 249 -26.65 -16.84 22.66
C GLU A 249 -25.45 -15.99 22.23
N LEU A 250 -25.57 -14.67 22.33
CA LEU A 250 -24.56 -13.71 21.92
C LEU A 250 -24.08 -13.87 20.47
N THR A 251 -24.99 -14.33 19.58
CA THR A 251 -24.66 -14.44 18.16
C THR A 251 -25.43 -13.42 17.32
N ILE A 252 -24.86 -13.08 16.19
CA ILE A 252 -25.43 -12.22 15.16
C ILE A 252 -25.28 -12.89 13.80
N ASP A 253 -26.22 -12.64 12.90
CA ASP A 253 -26.07 -13.00 11.50
C ASP A 253 -25.21 -11.98 10.78
N ILE A 254 -24.26 -12.48 10.01
CA ILE A 254 -23.32 -11.67 9.25
C ILE A 254 -23.35 -12.05 7.78
N LEU A 255 -23.17 -11.07 6.92
CA LEU A 255 -22.96 -11.26 5.48
C LEU A 255 -21.50 -11.02 5.13
N LYS A 256 -20.83 -12.03 4.61
CA LYS A 256 -19.49 -11.88 4.03
C LYS A 256 -19.64 -11.29 2.63
N ALA A 257 -19.52 -9.97 2.51
CA ALA A 257 -19.75 -9.23 1.27
C ALA A 257 -18.90 -9.75 0.08
N SER A 258 -17.66 -10.20 0.34
CA SER A 258 -16.79 -10.76 -0.72
C SER A 258 -17.29 -12.05 -1.35
N THR A 259 -18.15 -12.82 -0.67
CA THR A 259 -18.68 -14.11 -1.15
C THR A 259 -20.20 -14.13 -1.28
N GLY A 260 -20.90 -13.10 -0.76
CA GLY A 260 -22.35 -13.05 -0.68
C GLY A 260 -22.97 -14.12 0.25
N LYS A 261 -22.14 -14.76 1.09
CA LYS A 261 -22.62 -15.84 1.97
C LYS A 261 -22.95 -15.31 3.35
N TRP A 262 -24.09 -15.77 3.88
CA TRP A 262 -24.48 -15.57 5.26
C TRP A 262 -23.73 -16.53 6.16
N SER A 263 -23.42 -16.09 7.35
CA SER A 263 -22.78 -16.85 8.39
C SER A 263 -23.24 -16.32 9.75
N ARG A 264 -22.93 -17.02 10.82
CA ARG A 264 -23.19 -16.57 12.19
C ARG A 264 -21.87 -16.17 12.84
N ALA A 265 -21.90 -15.11 13.65
CA ALA A 265 -20.78 -14.67 14.43
C ALA A 265 -21.12 -14.56 15.91
N LEU A 266 -20.23 -15.05 16.78
CA LEU A 266 -20.24 -14.75 18.21
C LEU A 266 -19.86 -13.28 18.40
N PHE A 267 -20.73 -12.50 19.02
CA PHE A 267 -20.60 -11.05 19.18
C PHE A 267 -20.69 -10.65 20.67
N PRO A 268 -19.59 -10.71 21.42
CA PRO A 268 -19.55 -10.42 22.85
C PRO A 268 -19.59 -8.91 23.13
N TYR A 269 -20.56 -8.23 22.53
CA TYR A 269 -20.78 -6.79 22.63
C TYR A 269 -22.28 -6.48 22.72
N THR A 270 -22.60 -5.28 23.21
CA THR A 270 -23.98 -4.76 23.13
C THR A 270 -24.34 -4.36 21.70
N ALA A 271 -25.60 -4.08 21.43
CA ALA A 271 -26.07 -3.54 20.14
C ALA A 271 -25.36 -2.25 19.71
N GLU A 272 -24.88 -1.46 20.68
CA GLU A 272 -24.11 -0.22 20.48
C GLU A 272 -22.61 -0.48 20.29
N GLY A 273 -22.17 -1.76 20.29
CA GLY A 273 -20.79 -2.15 20.10
C GLY A 273 -19.90 -1.95 21.33
N THR A 274 -20.50 -1.85 22.52
CA THR A 274 -19.77 -1.80 23.79
C THR A 274 -19.39 -3.23 24.22
N PRO A 275 -18.13 -3.47 24.61
CA PRO A 275 -17.71 -4.80 25.09
C PRO A 275 -18.54 -5.27 26.30
N LEU A 276 -18.95 -6.52 26.28
CA LEU A 276 -19.49 -7.18 27.46
C LEU A 276 -18.34 -7.58 28.39
N THR A 277 -18.54 -7.43 29.69
CA THR A 277 -17.58 -7.92 30.68
C THR A 277 -17.56 -9.45 30.67
N TRP A 278 -16.44 -10.06 31.08
CA TRP A 278 -16.38 -11.52 31.20
C TRP A 278 -17.51 -12.09 32.08
N ARG A 279 -17.89 -11.37 33.14
CA ARG A 279 -19.02 -11.77 34.00
C ARG A 279 -20.32 -11.89 33.22
N GLN A 280 -20.62 -10.91 32.36
CA GLN A 280 -21.83 -10.92 31.52
C GLN A 280 -21.77 -12.07 30.48
N VAL A 281 -20.62 -12.26 29.85
CA VAL A 281 -20.41 -13.40 28.92
C VAL A 281 -20.57 -14.73 29.65
N ALA A 282 -20.10 -14.86 30.88
CA ALA A 282 -20.19 -16.08 31.70
C ALA A 282 -21.61 -16.43 32.16
N GLU A 283 -22.55 -15.50 32.13
CA GLU A 283 -23.98 -15.77 32.32
C GLU A 283 -24.52 -16.71 31.24
N HIS A 284 -23.93 -16.69 30.04
CA HIS A 284 -24.21 -17.59 28.92
C HIS A 284 -23.27 -18.81 28.99
N ARG A 285 -23.63 -19.81 29.76
CA ARG A 285 -22.76 -20.95 30.13
C ARG A 285 -22.11 -21.65 28.92
N ARG A 286 -22.87 -21.84 27.83
CA ARG A 286 -22.35 -22.50 26.61
C ARG A 286 -21.29 -21.65 25.92
N VAL A 287 -21.54 -20.35 25.81
CA VAL A 287 -20.61 -19.38 25.24
C VAL A 287 -19.32 -19.34 26.04
N ALA A 288 -19.44 -19.22 27.35
CA ALA A 288 -18.27 -19.18 28.25
C ALA A 288 -17.43 -20.46 28.14
N GLN A 289 -18.07 -21.62 28.13
CA GLN A 289 -17.37 -22.91 27.97
C GLN A 289 -16.67 -23.02 26.63
N TYR A 290 -17.30 -22.58 25.57
CA TYR A 290 -16.71 -22.54 24.22
C TYR A 290 -15.48 -21.62 24.19
N LEU A 291 -15.60 -20.39 24.68
CA LEU A 291 -14.49 -19.43 24.70
C LEU A 291 -13.32 -19.92 25.56
N LEU A 292 -13.58 -20.50 26.72
CA LEU A 292 -12.53 -21.12 27.56
C LEU A 292 -11.80 -22.23 26.81
N GLY A 293 -12.51 -23.05 26.04
CA GLY A 293 -11.89 -24.06 25.17
C GLY A 293 -11.03 -23.48 24.03
N LYS A 294 -11.20 -22.19 23.71
CA LYS A 294 -10.44 -21.46 22.68
C LYS A 294 -9.45 -20.45 23.24
N GLU A 295 -9.31 -20.35 24.55
CA GLU A 295 -8.49 -19.35 25.22
C GLU A 295 -7.03 -19.36 24.72
N ALA A 296 -6.41 -20.52 24.61
CA ALA A 296 -5.03 -20.64 24.16
C ALA A 296 -4.83 -20.06 22.75
N GLU A 297 -5.79 -20.30 21.84
CA GLU A 297 -5.78 -19.75 20.47
C GLU A 297 -5.96 -18.23 20.46
N LEU A 298 -6.87 -17.70 21.30
CA LEU A 298 -7.16 -16.28 21.38
C LEU A 298 -6.07 -15.49 22.12
N GLN A 299 -5.45 -16.08 23.13
CA GLN A 299 -4.34 -15.45 23.86
C GLN A 299 -3.06 -15.33 23.03
N LYS A 300 -2.86 -16.20 22.05
CA LYS A 300 -1.65 -16.19 21.19
C LYS A 300 -0.35 -16.18 22.01
N GLY A 301 -0.29 -16.96 23.07
CA GLY A 301 0.85 -17.06 23.97
C GLY A 301 0.97 -15.96 25.05
N ARG A 302 -0.02 -15.06 25.14
CA ARG A 302 -0.10 -14.06 26.22
C ARG A 302 -0.81 -14.63 27.43
N THR A 303 -0.57 -14.05 28.62
CA THR A 303 -1.34 -14.35 29.84
C THR A 303 -2.61 -13.50 29.89
N ARG A 304 -3.56 -13.86 30.80
CA ARG A 304 -4.77 -13.05 31.05
C ARG A 304 -4.43 -11.64 31.56
N GLU A 305 -3.34 -11.49 32.27
CA GLU A 305 -2.88 -10.16 32.73
C GLU A 305 -2.41 -9.29 31.58
N GLN A 306 -1.76 -9.90 30.57
CA GLN A 306 -1.30 -9.20 29.35
C GLN A 306 -2.42 -8.96 28.35
N ASN A 307 -3.48 -9.76 28.36
CA ASN A 307 -4.64 -9.66 27.48
C ASN A 307 -5.92 -10.01 28.26
N PRO A 308 -6.41 -9.14 29.16
CA PRO A 308 -7.57 -9.40 29.99
C PRO A 308 -8.88 -9.54 29.18
N GLU A 309 -8.91 -8.93 28.00
CA GLU A 309 -10.06 -8.94 27.09
C GLU A 309 -9.90 -9.97 25.96
N TRP A 310 -9.18 -11.05 26.20
CA TRP A 310 -8.84 -12.10 25.26
C TRP A 310 -10.04 -12.70 24.50
N TYR A 311 -11.23 -12.62 25.06
CA TYR A 311 -12.49 -13.11 24.52
C TYR A 311 -13.19 -12.12 23.59
N LEU A 312 -12.63 -10.94 23.38
CA LEU A 312 -13.13 -9.91 22.47
C LEU A 312 -12.40 -9.97 21.11
N TYR A 313 -12.93 -9.25 20.14
CA TYR A 313 -12.28 -9.12 18.83
C TYR A 313 -10.95 -8.39 18.93
N GLY A 314 -10.00 -8.77 18.12
CA GLY A 314 -8.69 -8.14 18.08
C GLY A 314 -8.66 -6.73 17.47
N ARG A 315 -9.81 -6.24 16.96
CA ARG A 315 -10.00 -4.87 16.48
C ARG A 315 -11.34 -4.33 16.89
N THR A 316 -11.38 -3.02 17.18
CA THR A 316 -12.59 -2.31 17.61
C THR A 316 -13.32 -1.57 16.50
N GLN A 317 -12.83 -1.69 15.25
CA GLN A 317 -13.43 -1.00 14.10
C GLN A 317 -14.88 -1.45 13.86
N ALA A 318 -15.74 -0.51 13.50
CA ALA A 318 -17.13 -0.71 13.09
C ALA A 318 -18.07 -1.42 14.09
N LEU A 319 -17.65 -1.73 15.31
CA LEU A 319 -18.49 -2.43 16.29
C LEU A 319 -19.79 -1.67 16.57
N ARG A 320 -19.77 -0.34 16.58
CA ARG A 320 -20.95 0.52 16.79
C ARG A 320 -21.94 0.54 15.63
N ASP A 321 -21.52 0.03 14.48
CA ASP A 321 -22.33 0.03 13.26
C ASP A 321 -22.89 -1.37 12.94
N VAL A 322 -22.55 -2.37 13.74
CA VAL A 322 -22.93 -3.78 13.51
C VAL A 322 -24.45 -3.95 13.42
N CYS A 323 -25.18 -3.41 14.39
CA CYS A 323 -26.64 -3.55 14.46
C CYS A 323 -27.42 -2.42 13.76
N ARG A 324 -26.73 -1.56 12.98
CA ARG A 324 -27.39 -0.48 12.22
C ARG A 324 -27.79 -0.96 10.83
N GLU A 325 -28.88 -0.40 10.32
CA GLU A 325 -29.26 -0.59 8.93
C GLU A 325 -28.16 -0.11 7.98
N LYS A 326 -27.79 -0.92 7.01
CA LYS A 326 -26.71 -0.65 6.06
C LYS A 326 -26.85 -1.47 4.79
N THR A 327 -26.24 -0.97 3.73
CA THR A 327 -26.06 -1.70 2.47
C THR A 327 -24.64 -2.26 2.40
N ALA A 328 -24.52 -3.56 2.16
CA ALA A 328 -23.24 -4.21 1.94
C ALA A 328 -22.84 -4.13 0.47
N ILE A 329 -21.58 -3.80 0.22
CA ILE A 329 -20.99 -3.79 -1.12
C ILE A 329 -19.67 -4.56 -1.11
N ASN A 330 -19.33 -5.18 -2.24
CA ASN A 330 -18.02 -5.80 -2.39
C ASN A 330 -16.90 -4.80 -2.34
N ASN A 331 -15.81 -5.15 -1.64
CA ASN A 331 -14.60 -4.32 -1.60
C ASN A 331 -13.91 -4.24 -2.97
N LEU A 332 -14.01 -5.31 -3.77
CA LEU A 332 -13.42 -5.39 -5.10
C LEU A 332 -14.53 -5.55 -6.13
N ILE A 333 -14.69 -4.54 -6.95
CA ILE A 333 -15.65 -4.50 -8.03
C ILE A 333 -14.89 -4.74 -9.34
N ARG A 334 -15.08 -5.92 -9.95
CA ARG A 334 -14.34 -6.37 -11.15
C ARG A 334 -15.06 -6.07 -12.46
N SER A 335 -16.37 -5.91 -12.43
CA SER A 335 -17.20 -5.63 -13.61
C SER A 335 -18.39 -4.76 -13.27
N LYS A 336 -19.08 -4.20 -14.27
CA LYS A 336 -20.33 -3.45 -14.06
C LYS A 336 -21.39 -4.30 -13.34
N ASP A 337 -21.42 -5.59 -13.60
CA ASP A 337 -22.40 -6.51 -13.03
C ASP A 337 -22.16 -6.81 -11.56
N SER A 338 -20.98 -6.56 -11.05
CA SER A 338 -20.67 -6.69 -9.62
C SER A 338 -21.22 -5.55 -8.73
N TYR A 339 -21.86 -4.53 -9.32
CA TYR A 339 -22.55 -3.45 -8.57
C TYR A 339 -24.04 -3.74 -8.36
N THR A 340 -24.64 -4.57 -9.21
CA THR A 340 -26.08 -4.82 -9.18
C THR A 340 -26.37 -5.98 -8.23
N PHE A 341 -26.77 -5.63 -7.01
CA PHE A 341 -27.70 -6.53 -6.34
C PHE A 341 -28.95 -6.60 -7.20
N SER A 342 -29.40 -7.80 -7.58
CA SER A 342 -30.69 -7.93 -8.20
C SER A 342 -31.75 -7.35 -7.26
N SER A 343 -32.85 -6.80 -7.76
CA SER A 343 -33.94 -6.28 -6.92
C SER A 343 -34.40 -7.32 -5.91
N ARG A 344 -34.30 -8.58 -6.21
CA ARG A 344 -34.66 -9.71 -5.38
C ARG A 344 -33.65 -9.97 -4.25
N GLU A 345 -32.35 -9.76 -4.49
CA GLU A 345 -31.32 -9.81 -3.47
C GLU A 345 -31.41 -8.59 -2.55
N LEU A 346 -31.72 -7.42 -3.10
CA LEU A 346 -31.95 -6.21 -2.32
C LEU A 346 -33.18 -6.37 -1.40
N GLU A 347 -34.28 -6.95 -1.87
CA GLU A 347 -35.45 -7.27 -1.06
C GLU A 347 -35.16 -8.31 0.03
N GLN A 348 -34.35 -9.33 -0.26
CA GLN A 348 -33.87 -10.28 0.75
C GLN A 348 -32.97 -9.60 1.78
N TYR A 349 -32.14 -8.66 1.37
CA TYR A 349 -31.32 -7.84 2.25
C TYR A 349 -32.14 -6.92 3.14
N LEU A 350 -33.20 -6.32 2.60
CA LEU A 350 -34.10 -5.42 3.33
C LEU A 350 -35.08 -6.16 4.25
N ASN A 351 -35.50 -7.38 3.89
CA ASN A 351 -36.42 -8.19 4.66
C ASN A 351 -35.75 -9.02 5.77
N HIS A 352 -34.46 -9.31 5.66
CA HIS A 352 -33.69 -9.78 6.79
C HIS A 352 -33.21 -8.56 7.57
N LYS A 353 -33.45 -8.51 8.88
CA LYS A 353 -32.82 -7.52 9.78
C LYS A 353 -31.32 -7.76 9.72
N LEU A 354 -30.68 -7.13 8.73
CA LEU A 354 -29.26 -7.22 8.49
C LEU A 354 -28.53 -6.70 9.71
N SER A 355 -27.99 -7.62 10.47
CA SER A 355 -27.25 -7.25 11.65
C SER A 355 -25.87 -6.72 11.27
N THR A 356 -25.20 -7.25 10.21
CA THR A 356 -23.89 -6.72 9.82
C THR A 356 -23.40 -7.26 8.47
N ALA A 357 -22.43 -6.54 7.88
CA ALA A 357 -21.65 -6.98 6.73
C ALA A 357 -20.14 -6.89 7.08
N ILE A 358 -19.37 -7.89 6.65
CA ILE A 358 -17.93 -7.98 6.81
C ILE A 358 -17.23 -7.72 5.48
#